data_23f157e9b205f461d64283cf1a715c41
#
_entry.id   23f157e9b205f461d64283cf1a715c41
#
_cell.length_a   1.000
_cell.length_b   1.000
_cell.length_c   1.000
_cell.angle_alpha   90.00
_cell.angle_beta   90.00
_cell.angle_gamma   90.00
#
_symmetry.space_group_name_H-M   'P 1'
#
loop_
_entity.id
_entity.type
_entity.pdbx_description
1 polymer ?
#
loop_
_entity_poly.entity_id
_entity_poly.type
_entity_poly.pdbx_seq_one_letter_code
_entity_poly.pdbx_strand_id
1 'polypeptide(L)'
;MAKLGIHFSHDSTIAYSPKPGIYRSYELERLTKKRYFSIDMYQLFTEKLYCEETTEFIFKRLSEEIKKEFGEEGLIIEKITVDQKYPEVNKPELNPGGLPIHKHIDKVLRDYFHVQEGVQWEMKCHHMMHSLSAFFQSPFEEALVISFDAGGLAENENFANYFVGAHIKRNGQAKYVFSNRLHLCSLYNAFPYLTRDVRGNINSVPGKAMGLSGYGAPSRELYKKLKPIIEAEEWINIRVYKDGTGELDCDYLYDVISRHFEVPKYEKLDFNNSSILLATVQQLFEDVFIDSIKSTVYKLNLPIVISGGGALNVLNNTRVKNEFKLPVFIPCNPNDTGTAIGGLLEDDKPKDPVDLRFSNWDLFDRDKLNFYVKERKAEIYNIREISEYIRSGKIIGVVRGRSECGPRALGNRSIICDPSIKGMKDVLNEKVKHREHYRPFAPMVLQDEANEYFNWDNSPAPHMSFSSLVRSKYSDKLKEITHFDSTARIQTITLHDNPWYFYLLNEMKKTGLPVLLNTSFNILGKPILNTIEDALNVLDNTELDYVIVEDYIFKK
;
A
#
# COMPACT_ATOMS: atom_id res chain seq x y z
N MET A 1 -28.88 8.74 -2.51
CA MET A 1 -28.92 7.26 -2.39
C MET A 1 -27.51 6.76 -2.56
N ALA A 2 -27.18 5.64 -1.92
CA ALA A 2 -25.79 5.25 -1.79
C ALA A 2 -25.29 4.37 -2.95
N LYS A 3 -23.96 4.38 -3.15
CA LYS A 3 -23.27 3.59 -4.17
C LYS A 3 -22.23 2.68 -3.52
N LEU A 4 -22.04 1.49 -4.09
CA LEU A 4 -20.98 0.57 -3.73
C LEU A 4 -20.00 0.36 -4.89
N GLY A 5 -18.71 0.33 -4.57
CA GLY A 5 -17.64 -0.15 -5.44
C GLY A 5 -17.01 -1.38 -4.82
N ILE A 6 -16.71 -2.40 -5.61
CA ILE A 6 -16.21 -3.67 -5.07
C ILE A 6 -15.00 -4.14 -5.88
N HIS A 7 -13.93 -4.48 -5.17
CA HIS A 7 -12.81 -5.25 -5.69
C HIS A 7 -12.74 -6.59 -4.97
N PHE A 8 -12.75 -7.70 -5.72
CA PHE A 8 -12.88 -9.05 -5.16
C PHE A 8 -11.56 -9.78 -4.94
N SER A 9 -10.55 -9.48 -5.75
CA SER A 9 -9.26 -10.18 -5.80
C SER A 9 -8.39 -9.90 -4.55
N HIS A 10 -7.11 -10.26 -4.57
CA HIS A 10 -6.20 -9.94 -3.46
C HIS A 10 -6.31 -8.45 -3.11
N ASP A 11 -6.18 -8.15 -1.83
CA ASP A 11 -6.46 -6.81 -1.32
C ASP A 11 -7.95 -6.37 -1.47
N SER A 12 -8.89 -7.35 -1.40
CA SER A 12 -10.33 -7.11 -1.51
C SER A 12 -10.78 -5.91 -0.70
N THR A 13 -11.53 -5.03 -1.35
CA THR A 13 -11.96 -3.75 -0.79
C THR A 13 -13.40 -3.46 -1.23
N ILE A 14 -14.19 -2.91 -0.31
CA ILE A 14 -15.52 -2.36 -0.61
C ILE A 14 -15.47 -0.86 -0.39
N ALA A 15 -15.71 -0.11 -1.46
CA ALA A 15 -15.88 1.33 -1.42
C ALA A 15 -17.36 1.67 -1.25
N TYR A 16 -17.66 2.75 -0.54
CA TYR A 16 -19.00 3.21 -0.26
C TYR A 16 -19.09 4.73 -0.35
N SER A 17 -20.16 5.22 -0.96
CA SER A 17 -20.50 6.64 -1.01
C SER A 17 -21.99 6.82 -0.74
N PRO A 18 -22.39 7.46 0.38
CA PRO A 18 -23.79 7.80 0.64
C PRO A 18 -24.29 8.93 -0.27
N LYS A 19 -23.39 9.77 -0.72
CA LYS A 19 -23.61 10.88 -1.65
C LYS A 19 -22.25 11.41 -2.15
N PRO A 20 -22.21 12.10 -3.29
CA PRO A 20 -21.00 12.73 -3.79
C PRO A 20 -20.29 13.59 -2.73
N GLY A 21 -18.97 13.46 -2.64
CA GLY A 21 -18.14 14.16 -1.66
C GLY A 21 -17.88 13.40 -0.34
N ILE A 22 -18.60 12.33 -0.08
CA ILE A 22 -18.37 11.47 1.09
C ILE A 22 -18.00 10.06 0.61
N TYR A 23 -16.80 9.60 0.93
CA TYR A 23 -16.27 8.32 0.50
C TYR A 23 -15.68 7.53 1.65
N ARG A 24 -15.90 6.21 1.65
CA ARG A 24 -15.28 5.23 2.54
C ARG A 24 -14.66 4.11 1.71
N SER A 25 -13.56 3.56 2.18
CA SER A 25 -12.85 2.46 1.52
C SER A 25 -12.51 1.40 2.55
N TYR A 26 -13.28 0.35 2.61
CA TYR A 26 -13.22 -0.70 3.62
C TYR A 26 -12.34 -1.85 3.15
N GLU A 27 -11.07 -1.87 3.55
CA GLU A 27 -10.14 -2.97 3.26
C GLU A 27 -10.49 -4.19 4.10
N LEU A 28 -10.80 -5.31 3.45
CA LEU A 28 -11.34 -6.49 4.12
C LEU A 28 -10.30 -7.29 4.89
N GLU A 29 -9.01 -7.12 4.60
CA GLU A 29 -7.94 -7.71 5.38
C GLU A 29 -7.95 -7.24 6.85
N ARG A 30 -8.39 -5.99 7.10
CA ARG A 30 -8.52 -5.44 8.45
C ARG A 30 -9.59 -6.18 9.27
N LEU A 31 -10.71 -6.47 8.64
CA LEU A 31 -11.84 -7.15 9.24
C LEU A 31 -11.58 -8.65 9.45
N THR A 32 -11.06 -9.31 8.42
CA THR A 32 -10.82 -10.76 8.42
C THR A 32 -9.53 -11.15 9.15
N LYS A 33 -8.69 -10.16 9.51
CA LYS A 33 -7.33 -10.37 10.08
C LYS A 33 -6.43 -11.25 9.20
N LYS A 34 -6.72 -11.32 7.89
CA LYS A 34 -5.95 -12.08 6.88
C LYS A 34 -5.35 -11.11 5.88
N ARG A 35 -4.03 -11.05 5.86
CA ARG A 35 -3.29 -10.21 4.92
C ARG A 35 -3.51 -10.65 3.48
N TYR A 36 -3.67 -9.69 2.56
CA TYR A 36 -3.99 -9.93 1.14
C TYR A 36 -5.29 -10.74 0.96
N PHE A 37 -6.28 -10.49 1.81
CA PHE A 37 -7.56 -11.17 1.75
C PHE A 37 -8.25 -10.98 0.40
N SER A 38 -8.89 -12.06 -0.09
CA SER A 38 -9.64 -12.09 -1.34
C SER A 38 -11.03 -12.68 -1.09
N ILE A 39 -12.08 -12.04 -1.59
CA ILE A 39 -13.44 -12.60 -1.58
C ILE A 39 -13.59 -13.63 -2.69
N ASP A 40 -13.03 -13.32 -3.86
CA ASP A 40 -13.08 -14.23 -4.97
C ASP A 40 -12.18 -15.44 -4.72
N MET A 41 -12.50 -16.48 -5.43
CA MET A 41 -11.88 -17.78 -5.31
C MET A 41 -10.56 -17.93 -6.07
N TYR A 42 -10.10 -16.85 -6.70
CA TYR A 42 -8.81 -16.80 -7.35
C TYR A 42 -7.66 -16.67 -6.34
N GLN A 43 -7.85 -17.27 -5.16
CA GLN A 43 -6.72 -17.81 -4.44
C GLN A 43 -6.25 -19.03 -5.23
N LEU A 44 -5.38 -18.81 -6.20
CA LEU A 44 -4.60 -19.85 -6.90
C LEU A 44 -3.99 -20.91 -5.94
N PHE A 45 -4.22 -20.79 -4.63
CA PHE A 45 -3.44 -21.39 -3.57
C PHE A 45 -4.24 -22.03 -2.44
N THR A 46 -5.57 -21.92 -2.40
CA THR A 46 -6.38 -22.61 -1.40
C THR A 46 -7.47 -23.46 -2.06
N GLU A 47 -7.65 -24.69 -1.55
CA GLU A 47 -8.68 -25.62 -2.04
C GLU A 47 -10.13 -25.20 -1.72
N LYS A 48 -10.31 -24.11 -0.98
CA LYS A 48 -11.63 -23.61 -0.61
C LYS A 48 -12.04 -22.45 -1.51
N LEU A 49 -12.89 -22.80 -2.39
CA LEU A 49 -13.76 -21.95 -3.16
C LEU A 49 -14.61 -21.07 -2.22
N TYR A 50 -15.17 -19.95 -2.73
CA TYR A 50 -16.07 -19.03 -2.06
C TYR A 50 -16.65 -19.53 -0.71
N CYS A 51 -16.46 -18.76 0.36
CA CYS A 51 -16.99 -19.07 1.66
C CYS A 51 -18.18 -18.15 1.95
N GLU A 52 -19.39 -18.67 1.81
CA GLU A 52 -20.64 -17.93 2.04
C GLU A 52 -20.69 -17.34 3.46
N GLU A 53 -20.26 -18.11 4.48
CA GLU A 53 -20.22 -17.66 5.87
C GLU A 53 -19.28 -16.44 6.07
N THR A 54 -18.13 -16.44 5.38
CA THR A 54 -17.19 -15.29 5.44
C THR A 54 -17.77 -14.07 4.73
N THR A 55 -18.44 -14.27 3.60
CA THR A 55 -19.08 -13.19 2.85
C THR A 55 -20.25 -12.60 3.63
N GLU A 56 -21.07 -13.45 4.24
CA GLU A 56 -22.16 -13.05 5.13
C GLU A 56 -21.62 -12.22 6.31
N PHE A 57 -20.59 -12.69 6.99
CA PHE A 57 -19.91 -11.95 8.06
C PHE A 57 -19.45 -10.56 7.61
N ILE A 58 -18.84 -10.47 6.42
CA ILE A 58 -18.34 -9.20 5.86
C ILE A 58 -19.49 -8.22 5.63
N PHE A 59 -20.53 -8.62 4.91
CA PHE A 59 -21.64 -7.73 4.57
C PHE A 59 -22.49 -7.35 5.79
N LYS A 60 -22.69 -8.27 6.73
CA LYS A 60 -23.29 -7.96 8.01
C LYS A 60 -22.52 -6.86 8.75
N ARG A 61 -21.20 -7.03 8.89
CA ARG A 61 -20.37 -6.06 9.59
C ARG A 61 -20.31 -4.72 8.88
N LEU A 62 -20.27 -4.73 7.55
CA LEU A 62 -20.30 -3.53 6.74
C LEU A 62 -21.63 -2.78 6.90
N SER A 63 -22.76 -3.48 6.89
CA SER A 63 -24.07 -2.86 7.09
C SER A 63 -24.21 -2.23 8.47
N GLU A 64 -23.71 -2.90 9.52
CA GLU A 64 -23.67 -2.36 10.89
C GLU A 64 -22.85 -1.05 10.97
N GLU A 65 -21.68 -1.02 10.33
CA GLU A 65 -20.81 0.16 10.29
C GLU A 65 -21.48 1.32 9.53
N ILE A 66 -22.05 1.04 8.36
CA ILE A 66 -22.75 2.04 7.54
C ILE A 66 -24.00 2.56 8.27
N LYS A 67 -24.79 1.68 8.87
CA LYS A 67 -25.96 2.08 9.65
C LYS A 67 -25.58 2.96 10.84
N LYS A 68 -24.50 2.64 11.53
CA LYS A 68 -23.98 3.42 12.65
C LYS A 68 -23.59 4.84 12.23
N GLU A 69 -22.96 5.00 11.05
CA GLU A 69 -22.45 6.29 10.59
C GLU A 69 -23.49 7.11 9.82
N PHE A 70 -24.35 6.45 9.02
CA PHE A 70 -25.26 7.10 8.05
C PHE A 70 -26.74 6.77 8.25
N GLY A 71 -27.11 5.98 9.28
CA GLY A 71 -28.50 5.55 9.55
C GLY A 71 -28.99 4.50 8.56
N GLU A 72 -30.29 4.15 8.66
CA GLU A 72 -30.94 3.16 7.79
C GLU A 72 -30.95 3.58 6.32
N GLU A 73 -31.02 4.87 6.03
CA GLU A 73 -30.99 5.40 4.67
C GLU A 73 -29.67 5.09 3.95
N GLY A 74 -28.56 4.95 4.71
CA GLY A 74 -27.26 4.53 4.19
C GLY A 74 -27.25 3.12 3.60
N LEU A 75 -28.21 2.27 3.98
CA LEU A 75 -28.33 0.90 3.48
C LEU A 75 -29.07 0.82 2.13
N ILE A 76 -29.61 1.92 1.60
CA ILE A 76 -30.32 1.96 0.32
C ILE A 76 -29.32 2.16 -0.82
N ILE A 77 -29.07 1.11 -1.60
CA ILE A 77 -28.07 1.09 -2.68
C ILE A 77 -28.75 1.29 -4.04
N GLU A 78 -28.30 2.30 -4.77
CA GLU A 78 -28.78 2.62 -6.13
C GLU A 78 -27.82 2.18 -7.24
N LYS A 79 -26.55 1.93 -6.90
CA LYS A 79 -25.53 1.55 -7.89
C LYS A 79 -24.47 0.66 -7.27
N ILE A 80 -24.03 -0.34 -8.06
CA ILE A 80 -22.92 -1.22 -7.71
C ILE A 80 -21.94 -1.24 -8.89
N THR A 81 -20.68 -0.85 -8.63
CA THR A 81 -19.59 -0.97 -9.60
C THR A 81 -18.61 -2.03 -9.16
N VAL A 82 -18.02 -2.74 -10.12
CA VAL A 82 -17.08 -3.81 -9.86
C VAL A 82 -15.83 -3.63 -10.69
N ASP A 83 -14.71 -3.71 -10.02
CA ASP A 83 -13.42 -3.75 -10.70
C ASP A 83 -13.22 -5.11 -11.38
N GLN A 84 -13.08 -5.10 -12.68
CA GLN A 84 -12.84 -6.28 -13.50
C GLN A 84 -11.34 -6.50 -13.73
N LYS A 85 -10.67 -7.09 -12.76
CA LYS A 85 -9.24 -7.43 -12.88
C LYS A 85 -9.02 -8.58 -13.89
N TYR A 86 -9.87 -9.61 -13.83
CA TYR A 86 -9.76 -10.80 -14.67
C TYR A 86 -11.07 -11.09 -15.41
N PRO A 87 -11.05 -11.28 -16.75
CA PRO A 87 -12.27 -11.61 -17.50
C PRO A 87 -12.82 -12.99 -17.14
N GLU A 88 -12.01 -13.86 -16.57
CA GLU A 88 -12.34 -15.25 -16.24
C GLU A 88 -13.23 -15.41 -15.01
N VAL A 89 -13.31 -14.40 -14.14
CA VAL A 89 -14.22 -14.39 -12.97
C VAL A 89 -15.70 -14.59 -13.38
N ASN A 90 -16.04 -14.31 -14.65
CA ASN A 90 -17.37 -14.46 -15.19
C ASN A 90 -17.61 -15.81 -15.91
N LYS A 91 -16.62 -16.73 -15.95
CA LYS A 91 -16.80 -18.05 -16.57
C LYS A 91 -17.58 -18.97 -15.63
N PRO A 92 -18.82 -19.40 -15.99
CA PRO A 92 -19.67 -20.23 -15.13
C PRO A 92 -19.01 -21.56 -14.71
N GLU A 93 -18.20 -22.14 -15.60
CA GLU A 93 -17.55 -23.43 -15.38
C GLU A 93 -16.51 -23.44 -14.24
N LEU A 94 -16.03 -22.27 -13.83
CA LEU A 94 -15.02 -22.13 -12.75
C LEU A 94 -15.66 -21.89 -11.38
N ASN A 95 -16.98 -21.73 -11.30
CA ASN A 95 -17.68 -21.39 -10.07
C ASN A 95 -18.57 -22.52 -9.55
N PRO A 96 -18.73 -22.69 -8.22
CA PRO A 96 -19.67 -23.66 -7.65
C PRO A 96 -21.09 -23.40 -8.15
N GLY A 97 -21.75 -24.46 -8.64
CA GLY A 97 -23.11 -24.36 -9.17
C GLY A 97 -23.24 -23.62 -10.50
N GLY A 98 -22.12 -23.32 -11.20
CA GLY A 98 -22.14 -22.74 -12.54
C GLY A 98 -22.60 -21.28 -12.62
N LEU A 99 -22.64 -20.55 -11.48
CA LEU A 99 -23.00 -19.14 -11.43
C LEU A 99 -21.76 -18.24 -11.27
N PRO A 100 -21.69 -17.09 -11.96
CA PRO A 100 -20.65 -16.11 -11.71
C PRO A 100 -20.60 -15.66 -10.25
N ILE A 101 -19.41 -15.44 -9.69
CA ILE A 101 -19.21 -15.12 -8.28
C ILE A 101 -20.04 -13.91 -7.80
N HIS A 102 -20.17 -12.89 -8.64
CA HIS A 102 -20.97 -11.70 -8.31
C HIS A 102 -22.45 -12.03 -8.05
N LYS A 103 -22.99 -13.12 -8.63
CA LYS A 103 -24.36 -13.57 -8.37
C LYS A 103 -24.54 -14.17 -6.97
N HIS A 104 -23.52 -14.89 -6.49
CA HIS A 104 -23.53 -15.39 -5.11
C HIS A 104 -23.42 -14.26 -4.11
N ILE A 105 -22.54 -13.30 -4.38
CA ILE A 105 -22.34 -12.13 -3.51
C ILE A 105 -23.58 -11.23 -3.53
N ASP A 106 -24.23 -11.03 -4.68
CA ASP A 106 -25.47 -10.24 -4.80
C ASP A 106 -26.57 -10.78 -3.89
N LYS A 107 -26.71 -12.10 -3.80
CA LYS A 107 -27.69 -12.73 -2.89
C LYS A 107 -27.40 -12.33 -1.44
N VAL A 108 -26.17 -12.54 -0.96
CA VAL A 108 -25.79 -12.23 0.42
C VAL A 108 -25.86 -10.72 0.69
N LEU A 109 -25.45 -9.89 -0.28
CA LEU A 109 -25.53 -8.45 -0.14
C LEU A 109 -26.97 -7.96 0.08
N ARG A 110 -27.95 -8.53 -0.62
CA ARG A 110 -29.37 -8.16 -0.50
C ARG A 110 -29.99 -8.57 0.84
N ASP A 111 -29.37 -9.46 1.59
CA ASP A 111 -29.82 -9.81 2.95
C ASP A 111 -29.51 -8.67 3.96
N TYR A 112 -28.53 -7.81 3.65
CA TYR A 112 -28.07 -6.74 4.54
C TYR A 112 -28.29 -5.32 4.00
N PHE A 113 -28.57 -5.17 2.69
CA PHE A 113 -28.74 -3.89 2.01
C PHE A 113 -30.02 -3.87 1.19
N HIS A 114 -30.69 -2.73 1.17
CA HIS A 114 -31.85 -2.49 0.33
C HIS A 114 -31.40 -2.07 -1.08
N VAL A 115 -31.02 -3.03 -1.91
CA VAL A 115 -30.65 -2.76 -3.29
C VAL A 115 -31.91 -2.47 -4.11
N GLN A 116 -31.95 -1.28 -4.73
CA GLN A 116 -33.11 -0.87 -5.53
C GLN A 116 -33.40 -1.84 -6.67
N GLU A 117 -34.68 -1.91 -7.06
CA GLU A 117 -35.09 -2.71 -8.21
C GLU A 117 -34.43 -2.21 -9.49
N GLY A 118 -33.92 -3.14 -10.31
CA GLY A 118 -33.24 -2.80 -11.56
C GLY A 118 -31.74 -2.46 -11.44
N VAL A 119 -31.19 -2.36 -10.22
CA VAL A 119 -29.73 -2.16 -10.04
C VAL A 119 -28.98 -3.38 -10.56
N GLN A 120 -28.07 -3.11 -11.51
CA GLN A 120 -27.17 -4.10 -12.08
C GLN A 120 -25.74 -3.85 -11.62
N TRP A 121 -24.94 -4.91 -11.64
CA TRP A 121 -23.52 -4.84 -11.35
C TRP A 121 -22.79 -4.33 -12.58
N GLU A 122 -22.22 -3.14 -12.50
CA GLU A 122 -21.48 -2.50 -13.59
C GLU A 122 -20.00 -2.86 -13.50
N MET A 123 -19.54 -3.66 -14.46
CA MET A 123 -18.13 -4.06 -14.54
C MET A 123 -17.28 -2.93 -15.13
N LYS A 124 -16.17 -2.61 -14.49
CA LYS A 124 -15.26 -1.51 -14.85
C LYS A 124 -13.86 -2.02 -15.16
N CYS A 125 -13.20 -1.34 -16.09
CA CYS A 125 -11.81 -1.63 -16.48
C CYS A 125 -10.83 -1.39 -15.33
N HIS A 126 -10.04 -2.39 -14.96
CA HIS A 126 -9.10 -2.38 -13.83
C HIS A 126 -8.11 -1.21 -13.87
N HIS A 127 -7.40 -1.04 -14.97
CA HIS A 127 -6.42 0.04 -15.11
C HIS A 127 -7.07 1.43 -15.07
N MET A 128 -8.29 1.56 -15.59
CA MET A 128 -9.03 2.83 -15.49
C MET A 128 -9.44 3.10 -14.04
N MET A 129 -9.83 2.06 -13.27
CA MET A 129 -10.17 2.22 -11.84
C MET A 129 -8.96 2.69 -11.03
N HIS A 130 -7.77 2.14 -11.27
CA HIS A 130 -6.52 2.66 -10.70
C HIS A 130 -6.30 4.12 -11.06
N SER A 131 -6.46 4.46 -12.33
CA SER A 131 -6.19 5.81 -12.85
C SER A 131 -7.14 6.84 -12.25
N LEU A 132 -8.43 6.56 -12.20
CA LEU A 132 -9.45 7.47 -11.67
C LEU A 132 -9.32 7.64 -10.15
N SER A 133 -9.10 6.55 -9.43
CA SER A 133 -8.83 6.61 -7.98
C SER A 133 -7.67 7.54 -7.66
N ALA A 134 -6.54 7.38 -8.36
CA ALA A 134 -5.37 8.19 -8.12
C ALA A 134 -5.52 9.64 -8.55
N PHE A 135 -6.14 9.87 -9.71
CA PHE A 135 -6.34 11.22 -10.25
C PHE A 135 -7.21 12.08 -9.32
N PHE A 136 -8.36 11.56 -8.89
CA PHE A 136 -9.25 12.33 -8.04
C PHE A 136 -8.76 12.55 -6.61
N GLN A 137 -7.75 11.80 -6.16
CA GLN A 137 -7.02 12.11 -4.93
C GLN A 137 -5.93 13.17 -5.16
N SER A 138 -5.46 13.36 -6.39
CA SER A 138 -4.39 14.30 -6.71
C SER A 138 -4.86 15.76 -6.67
N PRO A 139 -3.96 16.73 -6.45
CA PRO A 139 -4.31 18.15 -6.46
C PRO A 139 -4.43 18.75 -7.87
N PHE A 140 -4.26 17.94 -8.93
CA PHE A 140 -4.15 18.45 -10.30
C PHE A 140 -5.50 18.56 -10.99
N GLU A 141 -5.69 19.60 -11.81
CA GLU A 141 -6.84 19.78 -12.69
C GLU A 141 -6.76 18.88 -13.94
N GLU A 142 -5.55 18.61 -14.37
CA GLU A 142 -5.23 17.75 -15.50
C GLU A 142 -3.90 17.07 -15.25
N ALA A 143 -3.78 15.78 -15.57
CA ALA A 143 -2.56 15.01 -15.36
C ALA A 143 -2.40 13.88 -16.37
N LEU A 144 -1.16 13.49 -16.63
CA LEU A 144 -0.85 12.17 -17.16
C LEU A 144 -0.89 11.16 -16.01
N VAL A 145 -1.90 10.29 -16.02
CA VAL A 145 -2.03 9.23 -15.02
C VAL A 145 -1.49 7.93 -15.61
N ILE A 146 -0.60 7.27 -14.88
CA ILE A 146 0.01 6.01 -15.29
C ILE A 146 -0.44 4.93 -14.31
N SER A 147 -1.29 4.02 -14.79
CA SER A 147 -1.62 2.81 -14.06
C SER A 147 -0.55 1.77 -14.34
N PHE A 148 0.17 1.34 -13.29
CA PHE A 148 1.33 0.46 -13.38
C PHE A 148 1.15 -0.75 -12.45
N ASP A 149 0.68 -1.87 -13.01
CA ASP A 149 0.36 -3.06 -12.23
C ASP A 149 0.86 -4.35 -12.88
N ALA A 150 0.82 -5.45 -12.11
CA ALA A 150 1.21 -6.79 -12.57
C ALA A 150 0.19 -7.45 -13.51
N GLY A 151 -1.03 -6.93 -13.58
CA GLY A 151 -2.06 -7.45 -14.48
C GLY A 151 -3.40 -6.77 -14.32
N GLY A 152 -4.25 -6.89 -15.33
CA GLY A 152 -5.60 -6.34 -15.33
C GLY A 152 -6.10 -6.02 -16.73
N LEU A 153 -7.41 -5.75 -16.87
CA LEU A 153 -7.98 -5.34 -18.15
C LEU A 153 -7.68 -3.86 -18.43
N ALA A 154 -7.27 -3.58 -19.66
CA ALA A 154 -7.19 -2.24 -20.23
C ALA A 154 -8.35 -2.02 -21.21
N GLU A 155 -8.75 -0.75 -21.41
CA GLU A 155 -9.98 -0.35 -22.11
C GLU A 155 -10.12 -0.89 -23.54
N ASN A 156 -9.01 -1.23 -24.21
CA ASN A 156 -8.99 -1.66 -25.60
C ASN A 156 -8.26 -2.99 -25.85
N GLU A 157 -7.92 -3.75 -24.82
CA GLU A 157 -7.15 -4.98 -24.96
C GLU A 157 -7.68 -6.09 -24.06
N ASN A 158 -7.68 -7.30 -24.61
CA ASN A 158 -8.28 -8.50 -23.99
C ASN A 158 -7.53 -9.05 -22.77
N PHE A 159 -6.58 -8.43 -22.23
CA PHE A 159 -5.82 -8.72 -21.01
C PHE A 159 -4.42 -8.13 -21.13
N ALA A 160 -4.15 -7.21 -20.28
CA ALA A 160 -2.86 -6.53 -20.34
C ALA A 160 -2.16 -6.53 -19.00
N ASN A 161 -0.95 -7.05 -18.95
CA ASN A 161 -0.05 -6.95 -17.79
C ASN A 161 0.79 -5.69 -17.91
N TYR A 162 0.23 -4.45 -17.78
CA TYR A 162 0.94 -3.33 -18.36
C TYR A 162 0.90 -2.06 -17.59
N PHE A 163 1.67 -1.11 -18.12
CA PHE A 163 1.41 0.30 -17.95
C PHE A 163 0.29 0.73 -18.88
N VAL A 164 -0.69 1.40 -18.37
CA VAL A 164 -1.67 2.12 -19.16
C VAL A 164 -1.56 3.60 -18.82
N GLY A 165 -1.20 4.42 -19.80
CA GLY A 165 -1.21 5.86 -19.67
C GLY A 165 -2.55 6.42 -20.11
N ALA A 166 -3.18 7.21 -19.25
CA ALA A 166 -4.39 7.96 -19.55
C ALA A 166 -4.19 9.44 -19.20
N HIS A 167 -4.57 10.31 -20.12
CA HIS A 167 -4.67 11.75 -19.84
C HIS A 167 -6.05 12.03 -19.28
N ILE A 168 -6.13 12.53 -18.06
CA ILE A 168 -7.39 12.73 -17.35
C ILE A 168 -7.56 14.20 -16.96
N LYS A 169 -8.79 14.72 -17.16
CA LYS A 169 -9.23 16.05 -16.72
C LYS A 169 -10.11 15.94 -15.48
N ARG A 170 -10.13 16.96 -14.64
CA ARG A 170 -10.92 17.00 -13.40
C ARG A 170 -12.43 16.79 -13.61
N ASN A 171 -12.95 17.18 -14.78
CA ASN A 171 -14.33 16.88 -15.16
C ASN A 171 -14.58 15.38 -15.47
N GLY A 172 -13.60 14.50 -15.25
CA GLY A 172 -13.68 13.07 -15.46
C GLY A 172 -13.53 12.62 -16.91
N GLN A 173 -13.15 13.51 -17.82
CA GLN A 173 -12.82 13.11 -19.19
C GLN A 173 -11.44 12.45 -19.20
N ALA A 174 -11.42 11.16 -19.54
CA ALA A 174 -10.20 10.39 -19.73
C ALA A 174 -9.94 10.22 -21.23
N LYS A 175 -8.67 10.40 -21.63
CA LYS A 175 -8.20 10.08 -22.96
C LYS A 175 -7.09 9.04 -22.83
N TYR A 176 -7.29 7.88 -23.43
CA TYR A 176 -6.25 6.88 -23.56
C TYR A 176 -5.07 7.42 -24.38
N VAL A 177 -3.86 7.22 -23.92
CA VAL A 177 -2.65 7.76 -24.54
C VAL A 177 -1.74 6.65 -25.06
N PHE A 178 -1.47 5.63 -24.24
CA PHE A 178 -0.62 4.48 -24.59
C PHE A 178 -0.88 3.29 -23.67
N SER A 179 -0.52 2.10 -24.13
CA SER A 179 -0.24 0.95 -23.28
C SER A 179 1.13 0.37 -23.62
N ASN A 180 1.74 -0.30 -22.67
CA ASN A 180 3.03 -0.94 -22.84
C ASN A 180 3.02 -2.31 -22.17
N ARG A 181 3.50 -3.35 -22.88
CA ARG A 181 3.47 -4.77 -22.48
C ARG A 181 4.67 -5.23 -21.66
N LEU A 182 5.36 -4.32 -20.99
CA LEU A 182 6.52 -4.67 -20.18
C LEU A 182 6.10 -5.26 -18.82
N HIS A 183 6.51 -6.49 -18.55
CA HIS A 183 6.19 -7.22 -17.32
C HIS A 183 7.04 -6.79 -16.09
N LEU A 184 7.31 -5.51 -15.90
CA LEU A 184 8.22 -5.03 -14.85
C LEU A 184 7.77 -5.42 -13.44
N CYS A 185 6.48 -5.34 -13.13
CA CYS A 185 5.99 -5.76 -11.81
C CYS A 185 6.18 -7.27 -11.59
N SER A 186 5.93 -8.09 -12.61
CA SER A 186 6.15 -9.54 -12.56
C SER A 186 7.62 -9.89 -12.37
N LEU A 187 8.54 -9.14 -13.00
CA LEU A 187 9.98 -9.30 -12.77
C LEU A 187 10.35 -9.08 -11.31
N TYR A 188 9.81 -8.01 -10.72
CA TYR A 188 10.08 -7.66 -9.34
C TYR A 188 9.46 -8.67 -8.35
N ASN A 189 8.47 -9.42 -8.79
CA ASN A 189 7.96 -10.59 -8.08
C ASN A 189 8.83 -11.83 -8.27
N ALA A 190 9.44 -12.04 -9.44
CA ALA A 190 10.14 -13.27 -9.80
C ALA A 190 11.57 -13.37 -9.24
N PHE A 191 12.39 -12.35 -9.45
CA PHE A 191 13.81 -12.39 -9.09
C PHE A 191 14.09 -12.62 -7.59
N PRO A 192 13.26 -12.13 -6.65
CA PRO A 192 13.46 -12.43 -5.24
C PRO A 192 13.46 -13.91 -4.87
N TYR A 193 12.77 -14.75 -5.64
CA TYR A 193 12.78 -16.20 -5.40
C TYR A 193 14.12 -16.90 -5.71
N LEU A 194 15.02 -16.20 -6.40
CA LEU A 194 16.41 -16.65 -6.57
C LEU A 194 17.29 -16.42 -5.32
N THR A 195 16.77 -15.77 -4.30
CA THR A 195 17.50 -15.37 -3.10
C THR A 195 17.15 -16.23 -1.89
N ARG A 196 18.08 -16.36 -0.90
CA ARG A 196 17.80 -17.05 0.35
C ARG A 196 17.04 -16.17 1.35
N ASP A 197 17.23 -14.86 1.28
CA ASP A 197 16.82 -13.91 2.32
C ASP A 197 15.42 -13.31 2.07
N VAL A 198 14.93 -13.33 0.83
CA VAL A 198 13.60 -12.83 0.51
C VAL A 198 12.63 -14.00 0.37
N ARG A 199 11.75 -14.16 1.36
CA ARG A 199 10.75 -15.23 1.41
C ARG A 199 9.39 -14.69 1.75
N GLY A 200 8.34 -15.43 1.42
CA GLY A 200 6.96 -15.14 1.80
C GLY A 200 6.00 -15.14 0.63
N ASN A 201 4.78 -14.69 0.89
CA ASN A 201 3.73 -14.56 -0.10
C ASN A 201 4.14 -13.62 -1.25
N ILE A 202 3.74 -13.94 -2.49
CA ILE A 202 4.06 -13.20 -3.72
C ILE A 202 3.80 -11.70 -3.59
N ASN A 203 2.73 -11.30 -2.91
CA ASN A 203 2.38 -9.90 -2.70
C ASN A 203 3.27 -9.19 -1.64
N SER A 204 4.01 -9.95 -0.82
CA SER A 204 4.92 -9.39 0.21
C SER A 204 6.37 -9.28 -0.27
N VAL A 205 6.75 -10.08 -1.26
CA VAL A 205 8.11 -10.24 -1.75
C VAL A 205 8.67 -8.96 -2.37
N PRO A 206 7.96 -8.17 -3.19
CA PRO A 206 8.50 -6.96 -3.81
C PRO A 206 9.01 -5.92 -2.80
N GLY A 207 8.25 -5.69 -1.73
CA GLY A 207 8.66 -4.73 -0.69
C GLY A 207 9.90 -5.17 0.09
N LYS A 208 10.12 -6.49 0.26
CA LYS A 208 11.33 -7.06 0.87
C LYS A 208 12.52 -6.95 -0.07
N ALA A 209 12.31 -7.26 -1.36
CA ALA A 209 13.32 -7.16 -2.40
C ALA A 209 13.84 -5.72 -2.54
N MET A 210 12.95 -4.72 -2.57
CA MET A 210 13.31 -3.30 -2.57
C MET A 210 14.14 -2.93 -1.32
N GLY A 211 13.82 -3.50 -0.15
CA GLY A 211 14.61 -3.32 1.06
C GLY A 211 16.03 -3.91 0.93
N LEU A 212 16.16 -5.10 0.37
CA LEU A 212 17.46 -5.77 0.22
C LEU A 212 18.30 -5.16 -0.92
N SER A 213 17.68 -4.61 -1.97
CA SER A 213 18.41 -4.00 -3.09
C SER A 213 19.33 -2.84 -2.67
N GLY A 214 18.97 -2.11 -1.61
CA GLY A 214 19.78 -1.02 -1.10
C GLY A 214 21.10 -1.45 -0.43
N TYR A 215 21.29 -2.74 -0.17
CA TYR A 215 22.56 -3.28 0.39
C TYR A 215 23.59 -3.64 -0.69
N GLY A 216 23.20 -3.68 -1.96
CA GLY A 216 24.07 -4.01 -3.09
C GLY A 216 24.33 -2.83 -4.03
N ALA A 217 25.39 -2.96 -4.83
CA ALA A 217 25.61 -2.09 -5.98
C ALA A 217 25.21 -2.83 -7.27
N PRO A 218 24.55 -2.16 -8.23
CA PRO A 218 24.16 -2.79 -9.49
C PRO A 218 25.36 -3.30 -10.27
N SER A 219 25.30 -4.53 -10.79
CA SER A 219 26.32 -5.11 -11.67
C SER A 219 26.08 -4.69 -13.12
N ARG A 220 27.00 -3.90 -13.70
CA ARG A 220 26.91 -3.49 -15.11
C ARG A 220 26.90 -4.67 -16.08
N GLU A 221 27.62 -5.74 -15.76
CA GLU A 221 27.67 -6.95 -16.60
C GLU A 221 26.33 -7.68 -16.56
N LEU A 222 25.78 -7.92 -15.36
CA LEU A 222 24.49 -8.56 -15.19
C LEU A 222 23.37 -7.71 -15.80
N TYR A 223 23.41 -6.39 -15.64
CA TYR A 223 22.49 -5.45 -16.27
C TYR A 223 22.42 -5.66 -17.79
N LYS A 224 23.59 -5.73 -18.46
CA LYS A 224 23.66 -5.94 -19.91
C LYS A 224 23.10 -7.30 -20.35
N LYS A 225 23.23 -8.33 -19.51
CA LYS A 225 22.69 -9.67 -19.79
C LYS A 225 21.17 -9.72 -19.60
N LEU A 226 20.65 -9.03 -18.60
CA LEU A 226 19.22 -9.07 -18.26
C LEU A 226 18.37 -8.09 -19.09
N LYS A 227 18.89 -6.92 -19.47
CA LYS A 227 18.11 -5.89 -20.19
C LYS A 227 17.43 -6.40 -21.46
N PRO A 228 18.12 -7.09 -22.40
CA PRO A 228 17.49 -7.61 -23.60
C PRO A 228 16.37 -8.64 -23.31
N ILE A 229 16.53 -9.43 -22.25
CA ILE A 229 15.55 -10.43 -21.83
C ILE A 229 14.27 -9.75 -21.35
N ILE A 230 14.42 -8.67 -20.60
CA ILE A 230 13.30 -7.90 -20.05
C ILE A 230 12.57 -7.12 -21.15
N GLU A 231 13.29 -6.59 -22.13
CA GLU A 231 12.72 -5.84 -23.25
C GLU A 231 12.09 -6.73 -24.35
N ALA A 232 12.45 -8.01 -24.39
CA ALA A 232 11.94 -8.95 -25.38
C ALA A 232 10.49 -9.41 -25.15
N GLU A 233 9.79 -8.88 -24.14
CA GLU A 233 8.42 -9.29 -23.76
C GLU A 233 8.27 -10.81 -23.48
N GLU A 234 9.36 -11.51 -23.21
CA GLU A 234 9.32 -12.92 -22.86
C GLU A 234 8.71 -13.12 -21.46
N TRP A 235 7.77 -14.04 -21.37
CA TRP A 235 7.12 -14.38 -20.12
C TRP A 235 8.12 -14.97 -19.13
N ILE A 236 8.29 -14.29 -17.99
CA ILE A 236 8.97 -14.83 -16.84
C ILE A 236 7.91 -15.49 -15.97
N ASN A 237 7.84 -16.81 -16.04
CA ASN A 237 6.86 -17.58 -15.30
C ASN A 237 7.27 -17.74 -13.84
N ILE A 238 6.30 -17.58 -12.95
CA ILE A 238 6.42 -17.89 -11.53
C ILE A 238 5.46 -19.04 -11.24
N ARG A 239 5.99 -20.15 -10.74
CA ARG A 239 5.17 -21.20 -10.15
C ARG A 239 4.78 -20.79 -8.76
N VAL A 240 3.51 -20.60 -8.52
CA VAL A 240 3.01 -20.18 -7.21
C VAL A 240 2.39 -21.37 -6.50
N TYR A 241 2.73 -21.54 -5.21
CA TYR A 241 2.31 -22.66 -4.37
C TYR A 241 1.06 -22.31 -3.54
N LYS A 242 0.39 -23.34 -2.97
CA LYS A 242 -0.84 -23.19 -2.17
C LYS A 242 -0.71 -22.27 -0.96
N ASP A 243 0.51 -22.13 -0.41
CA ASP A 243 0.82 -21.22 0.71
C ASP A 243 1.07 -19.77 0.27
N GLY A 244 0.93 -19.48 -1.03
CA GLY A 244 1.17 -18.17 -1.62
C GLY A 244 2.65 -17.85 -1.86
N THR A 245 3.56 -18.77 -1.57
CA THR A 245 4.98 -18.65 -1.95
C THR A 245 5.15 -18.96 -3.43
N GLY A 246 6.31 -18.62 -4.00
CA GLY A 246 6.58 -18.85 -5.40
C GLY A 246 7.97 -19.39 -5.67
N GLU A 247 8.14 -19.86 -6.90
CA GLU A 247 9.42 -20.26 -7.47
C GLU A 247 9.50 -19.73 -8.90
N LEU A 248 10.70 -19.29 -9.30
CA LEU A 248 10.93 -18.90 -10.69
C LEU A 248 10.90 -20.14 -11.58
N ASP A 249 9.99 -20.17 -12.54
CA ASP A 249 9.88 -21.24 -13.55
C ASP A 249 10.45 -20.75 -14.88
N CYS A 250 11.77 -20.51 -14.90
CA CYS A 250 12.47 -19.95 -16.04
C CYS A 250 13.93 -20.39 -16.07
N ASP A 251 14.20 -21.52 -16.74
CA ASP A 251 15.50 -22.19 -16.79
C ASP A 251 16.64 -21.30 -17.30
N TYR A 252 16.38 -20.49 -18.33
CA TYR A 252 17.42 -19.62 -18.89
C TYR A 252 17.86 -18.51 -17.93
N LEU A 253 16.98 -18.02 -17.06
CA LEU A 253 17.36 -17.05 -16.03
C LEU A 253 18.24 -17.72 -14.97
N TYR A 254 17.94 -18.96 -14.56
CA TYR A 254 18.82 -19.72 -13.70
C TYR A 254 20.21 -19.90 -14.32
N ASP A 255 20.29 -20.14 -15.64
CA ASP A 255 21.58 -20.25 -16.35
C ASP A 255 22.36 -18.93 -16.37
N VAL A 256 21.69 -17.80 -16.60
CA VAL A 256 22.32 -16.47 -16.58
C VAL A 256 22.85 -16.15 -15.19
N ILE A 257 22.05 -16.39 -14.15
CA ILE A 257 22.37 -16.07 -12.77
C ILE A 257 23.47 -16.98 -12.24
N SER A 258 23.38 -18.31 -12.47
CA SER A 258 24.38 -19.27 -12.00
C SER A 258 25.76 -19.01 -12.60
N ARG A 259 25.84 -18.68 -13.89
CA ARG A 259 27.13 -18.32 -14.55
C ARG A 259 27.68 -16.98 -14.08
N HIS A 260 26.81 -16.01 -13.77
CA HIS A 260 27.27 -14.70 -13.32
C HIS A 260 27.84 -14.73 -11.91
N PHE A 261 27.20 -15.47 -10.99
CA PHE A 261 27.60 -15.56 -9.60
C PHE A 261 28.47 -16.79 -9.27
N GLU A 262 28.79 -17.61 -10.30
CA GLU A 262 29.58 -18.84 -10.18
C GLU A 262 29.00 -19.80 -9.12
N VAL A 263 27.67 -19.95 -9.12
CA VAL A 263 26.94 -20.87 -8.22
C VAL A 263 26.28 -21.99 -9.02
N PRO A 264 26.01 -23.16 -8.43
CA PRO A 264 25.26 -24.22 -9.09
C PRO A 264 23.90 -23.73 -9.59
N LYS A 265 23.45 -24.25 -10.74
CA LYS A 265 22.11 -23.95 -11.27
C LYS A 265 21.05 -24.35 -10.22
N TYR A 266 20.05 -23.52 -10.04
CA TYR A 266 18.98 -23.61 -9.03
C TYR A 266 19.42 -23.37 -7.57
N GLU A 267 20.69 -23.12 -7.30
CA GLU A 267 21.10 -22.70 -5.96
C GLU A 267 20.64 -21.26 -5.71
N LYS A 268 20.03 -21.03 -4.53
CA LYS A 268 19.63 -19.68 -4.10
C LYS A 268 20.83 -18.88 -3.65
N LEU A 269 20.91 -17.65 -4.08
CA LEU A 269 21.99 -16.73 -3.78
C LEU A 269 22.04 -16.39 -2.28
N ASP A 270 23.26 -16.22 -1.76
CA ASP A 270 23.51 -15.67 -0.43
C ASP A 270 23.16 -14.19 -0.34
N PHE A 271 23.28 -13.59 0.84
CA PHE A 271 22.89 -12.19 1.08
C PHE A 271 23.60 -11.19 0.17
N ASN A 272 24.92 -11.32 -0.02
CA ASN A 272 25.70 -10.38 -0.83
C ASN A 272 25.32 -10.47 -2.32
N ASN A 273 25.30 -11.66 -2.88
CA ASN A 273 24.91 -11.90 -4.27
C ASN A 273 23.45 -11.55 -4.51
N SER A 274 22.56 -11.83 -3.55
CA SER A 274 21.16 -11.41 -3.56
C SER A 274 21.01 -9.91 -3.63
N SER A 275 21.77 -9.16 -2.84
CA SER A 275 21.71 -7.70 -2.82
C SER A 275 22.19 -7.08 -4.14
N ILE A 276 23.25 -7.63 -4.76
CA ILE A 276 23.75 -7.21 -6.08
C ILE A 276 22.72 -7.51 -7.17
N LEU A 277 22.14 -8.72 -7.16
CA LEU A 277 21.08 -9.09 -8.11
C LEU A 277 19.91 -8.12 -8.01
N LEU A 278 19.37 -7.92 -6.81
CA LEU A 278 18.20 -7.08 -6.61
C LEU A 278 18.46 -5.59 -6.86
N ALA A 279 19.67 -5.10 -6.58
CA ALA A 279 20.08 -3.75 -6.96
C ALA A 279 20.13 -3.59 -8.50
N THR A 280 20.63 -4.62 -9.21
CA THR A 280 20.65 -4.62 -10.68
C THR A 280 19.24 -4.66 -11.26
N VAL A 281 18.35 -5.48 -10.69
CA VAL A 281 16.93 -5.54 -11.09
C VAL A 281 16.21 -4.23 -10.81
N GLN A 282 16.49 -3.57 -9.66
CA GLN A 282 15.92 -2.26 -9.35
C GLN A 282 16.35 -1.20 -10.38
N GLN A 283 17.63 -1.16 -10.74
CA GLN A 283 18.11 -0.23 -11.77
C GLN A 283 17.45 -0.51 -13.12
N LEU A 284 17.34 -1.76 -13.53
CA LEU A 284 16.64 -2.16 -14.76
C LEU A 284 15.18 -1.72 -14.74
N PHE A 285 14.50 -1.96 -13.63
CA PHE A 285 13.11 -1.57 -13.42
C PHE A 285 12.92 -0.06 -13.64
N GLU A 286 13.76 0.75 -13.02
CA GLU A 286 13.71 2.22 -13.13
C GLU A 286 14.00 2.70 -14.56
N ASP A 287 15.10 2.22 -15.17
CA ASP A 287 15.53 2.65 -16.50
C ASP A 287 14.49 2.28 -17.57
N VAL A 288 14.01 1.03 -17.56
CA VAL A 288 12.99 0.57 -18.52
C VAL A 288 11.66 1.31 -18.31
N PHE A 289 11.25 1.56 -17.06
CA PHE A 289 10.06 2.36 -16.78
C PHE A 289 10.18 3.77 -17.35
N ILE A 290 11.27 4.48 -17.05
CA ILE A 290 11.52 5.83 -17.56
C ILE A 290 11.53 5.85 -19.09
N ASP A 291 12.27 4.94 -19.73
CA ASP A 291 12.37 4.86 -21.19
C ASP A 291 10.99 4.64 -21.83
N SER A 292 10.12 3.85 -21.19
CA SER A 292 8.78 3.53 -21.71
C SER A 292 7.82 4.71 -21.71
N ILE A 293 7.96 5.66 -20.78
CA ILE A 293 7.05 6.81 -20.63
C ILE A 293 7.63 8.12 -21.14
N LYS A 294 8.95 8.20 -21.34
CA LYS A 294 9.71 9.42 -21.58
C LYS A 294 9.17 10.29 -22.73
N SER A 295 8.90 9.68 -23.87
CA SER A 295 8.38 10.40 -25.05
C SER A 295 7.02 11.03 -24.80
N THR A 296 6.13 10.32 -24.10
CA THR A 296 4.79 10.78 -23.76
C THR A 296 4.82 11.90 -22.73
N VAL A 297 5.65 11.75 -21.69
CA VAL A 297 5.81 12.78 -20.65
C VAL A 297 6.31 14.10 -21.25
N TYR A 298 7.36 14.06 -22.08
CA TYR A 298 7.87 15.28 -22.75
C TYR A 298 6.89 15.89 -23.74
N LYS A 299 6.09 15.06 -24.44
CA LYS A 299 5.08 15.55 -25.38
C LYS A 299 3.93 16.25 -24.68
N LEU A 300 3.45 15.70 -23.54
CA LEU A 300 2.29 16.24 -22.84
C LEU A 300 2.68 17.34 -21.84
N ASN A 301 3.84 17.24 -21.22
CA ASN A 301 4.35 18.16 -20.20
C ASN A 301 3.34 18.46 -19.08
N LEU A 302 2.65 17.43 -18.60
CA LEU A 302 1.64 17.49 -17.54
C LEU A 302 2.20 16.97 -16.22
N PRO A 303 1.62 17.34 -15.08
CA PRO A 303 1.84 16.65 -13.83
C PRO A 303 1.63 15.13 -14.00
N ILE A 304 2.40 14.34 -13.25
CA ILE A 304 2.37 12.87 -13.35
C ILE A 304 1.69 12.31 -12.11
N VAL A 305 0.74 11.39 -12.32
CA VAL A 305 0.11 10.59 -11.26
C VAL A 305 0.43 9.13 -11.53
N ILE A 306 0.93 8.38 -10.53
CA ILE A 306 1.23 6.96 -10.71
C ILE A 306 0.39 6.14 -9.74
N SER A 307 -0.25 5.09 -10.25
CA SER A 307 -1.09 4.15 -9.53
C SER A 307 -0.78 2.71 -9.94
N GLY A 308 -1.46 1.73 -9.33
CA GLY A 308 -1.17 0.31 -9.48
C GLY A 308 -0.13 -0.17 -8.45
N GLY A 309 0.04 -1.48 -8.31
CA GLY A 309 0.98 -2.09 -7.37
C GLY A 309 2.43 -1.64 -7.57
N GLY A 310 2.82 -1.34 -8.81
CA GLY A 310 4.15 -0.80 -9.14
C GLY A 310 4.44 0.57 -8.52
N ALA A 311 3.43 1.38 -8.22
CA ALA A 311 3.56 2.67 -7.55
C ALA A 311 4.00 2.55 -6.07
N LEU A 312 4.02 1.34 -5.50
CA LEU A 312 4.62 1.08 -4.18
C LEU A 312 6.16 1.09 -4.19
N ASN A 313 6.79 1.11 -5.38
CA ASN A 313 8.22 1.23 -5.54
C ASN A 313 8.66 2.70 -5.37
N VAL A 314 9.03 3.06 -4.14
CA VAL A 314 9.39 4.44 -3.78
C VAL A 314 10.66 4.94 -4.46
N LEU A 315 11.58 4.03 -4.84
CA LEU A 315 12.81 4.36 -5.57
C LEU A 315 12.46 4.81 -6.99
N ASN A 316 11.61 4.04 -7.69
CA ASN A 316 11.12 4.40 -9.01
C ASN A 316 10.35 5.72 -9.01
N ASN A 317 9.46 5.94 -8.03
CA ASN A 317 8.71 7.19 -7.91
C ASN A 317 9.64 8.41 -7.75
N THR A 318 10.69 8.24 -6.94
CA THR A 318 11.72 9.28 -6.76
C THR A 318 12.53 9.50 -8.04
N ARG A 319 12.85 8.42 -8.76
CA ARG A 319 13.52 8.49 -10.07
C ARG A 319 12.69 9.27 -11.09
N VAL A 320 11.37 9.01 -11.17
CA VAL A 320 10.44 9.74 -12.04
C VAL A 320 10.43 11.24 -11.70
N LYS A 321 10.29 11.60 -10.41
CA LYS A 321 10.32 12.99 -9.96
C LYS A 321 11.63 13.68 -10.35
N ASN A 322 12.76 13.00 -10.16
CA ASN A 322 14.09 13.55 -10.44
C ASN A 322 14.39 13.67 -11.93
N GLU A 323 13.92 12.73 -12.76
CA GLU A 323 14.14 12.73 -14.20
C GLU A 323 13.35 13.84 -14.89
N PHE A 324 12.04 13.88 -14.66
CA PHE A 324 11.17 14.77 -15.43
C PHE A 324 11.04 16.17 -14.84
N LYS A 325 11.36 16.37 -13.56
CA LYS A 325 11.21 17.66 -12.86
C LYS A 325 9.78 18.22 -12.90
N LEU A 326 8.79 17.35 -13.07
CA LEU A 326 7.37 17.66 -13.02
C LEU A 326 6.80 17.33 -11.64
N PRO A 327 5.67 17.93 -11.23
CA PRO A 327 4.95 17.48 -10.05
C PRO A 327 4.54 16.01 -10.20
N VAL A 328 4.83 15.20 -9.17
CA VAL A 328 4.46 13.78 -9.14
C VAL A 328 3.60 13.51 -7.92
N PHE A 329 2.48 12.82 -8.11
CA PHE A 329 1.58 12.41 -7.05
C PHE A 329 1.38 10.89 -7.06
N ILE A 330 1.38 10.29 -5.88
CA ILE A 330 1.06 8.89 -5.63
C ILE A 330 -0.06 8.87 -4.58
N PRO A 331 -1.21 8.21 -4.81
CA PRO A 331 -2.28 8.15 -3.83
C PRO A 331 -1.89 7.35 -2.58
N CYS A 332 -2.70 7.42 -1.52
CA CYS A 332 -2.43 6.64 -0.30
C CYS A 332 -2.62 5.13 -0.50
N ASN A 333 -3.50 4.74 -1.42
CA ASN A 333 -3.87 3.39 -1.78
C ASN A 333 -3.65 3.11 -3.28
N PRO A 334 -2.38 3.14 -3.76
CA PRO A 334 -2.10 3.00 -5.19
C PRO A 334 -2.33 1.59 -5.73
N ASN A 335 -2.25 0.56 -4.87
CA ASN A 335 -2.51 -0.85 -5.20
C ASN A 335 -4.00 -1.14 -5.36
N ASP A 336 -4.39 -2.41 -5.49
CA ASP A 336 -5.77 -2.84 -5.73
C ASP A 336 -6.77 -2.36 -4.68
N THR A 337 -6.32 -2.04 -3.46
CA THR A 337 -7.21 -1.42 -2.45
C THR A 337 -7.83 -0.10 -2.91
N GLY A 338 -7.25 0.57 -3.92
CA GLY A 338 -7.76 1.81 -4.50
C GLY A 338 -8.75 1.62 -5.64
N THR A 339 -8.84 0.45 -6.26
CA THR A 339 -9.65 0.28 -7.47
C THR A 339 -11.15 0.36 -7.22
N ALA A 340 -11.63 -0.19 -6.12
CA ALA A 340 -13.05 -0.15 -5.75
C ALA A 340 -13.62 1.29 -5.71
N ILE A 341 -12.85 2.26 -5.22
CA ILE A 341 -13.29 3.66 -5.16
C ILE A 341 -13.25 4.34 -6.53
N GLY A 342 -12.38 3.89 -7.45
CA GLY A 342 -12.26 4.45 -8.79
C GLY A 342 -13.58 4.48 -9.55
N GLY A 343 -14.39 3.41 -9.45
CA GLY A 343 -15.70 3.33 -10.07
C GLY A 343 -16.70 4.36 -9.54
N LEU A 344 -16.65 4.66 -8.25
CA LEU A 344 -17.51 5.68 -7.65
C LEU A 344 -17.09 7.10 -8.07
N LEU A 345 -15.78 7.34 -8.14
CA LEU A 345 -15.23 8.63 -8.55
C LEU A 345 -15.43 8.92 -10.04
N GLU A 346 -15.48 7.88 -10.89
CA GLU A 346 -15.85 8.02 -12.30
C GLU A 346 -17.26 8.61 -12.47
N ASP A 347 -18.19 8.16 -11.61
CA ASP A 347 -19.57 8.63 -11.66
C ASP A 347 -19.73 10.04 -11.07
N ASP A 348 -19.10 10.28 -9.91
CA ASP A 348 -19.30 11.49 -9.13
C ASP A 348 -18.49 12.68 -9.66
N LYS A 349 -17.34 12.42 -10.30
CA LYS A 349 -16.44 13.42 -10.89
C LYS A 349 -16.17 14.61 -9.97
N PRO A 350 -15.64 14.36 -8.75
CA PRO A 350 -15.46 15.43 -7.77
C PRO A 350 -14.55 16.53 -8.31
N LYS A 351 -14.92 17.78 -8.02
CA LYS A 351 -14.15 18.96 -8.45
C LYS A 351 -12.91 19.16 -7.59
N ASP A 352 -13.01 18.89 -6.30
CA ASP A 352 -11.91 19.01 -5.36
C ASP A 352 -11.22 17.66 -5.15
N PRO A 353 -9.95 17.64 -4.75
CA PRO A 353 -9.24 16.40 -4.39
C PRO A 353 -9.94 15.64 -3.27
N VAL A 354 -10.07 14.32 -3.44
CA VAL A 354 -10.68 13.45 -2.42
C VAL A 354 -9.60 12.94 -1.48
N ASP A 355 -9.74 13.25 -0.20
CA ASP A 355 -8.85 12.70 0.83
C ASP A 355 -9.37 11.35 1.34
N LEU A 356 -8.67 10.28 0.99
CA LEU A 356 -8.99 8.91 1.41
C LEU A 356 -8.09 8.40 2.52
N ARG A 357 -7.08 9.16 2.96
CA ARG A 357 -6.04 8.69 3.89
C ARG A 357 -6.59 7.97 5.12
N PHE A 358 -7.67 8.48 5.68
CA PHE A 358 -8.30 7.95 6.91
C PHE A 358 -9.78 7.63 6.68
N SER A 359 -10.12 7.02 5.54
CA SER A 359 -11.49 6.67 5.17
C SER A 359 -11.82 5.17 5.33
N ASN A 360 -10.91 4.38 5.91
CA ASN A 360 -11.08 2.95 6.16
C ASN A 360 -11.91 2.70 7.44
N TRP A 361 -11.92 1.50 7.98
CA TRP A 361 -12.69 1.11 9.16
C TRP A 361 -12.43 1.99 10.38
N ASP A 362 -13.48 2.26 11.15
CA ASP A 362 -13.35 2.68 12.55
C ASP A 362 -12.92 1.48 13.42
N LEU A 363 -12.54 1.72 14.67
CA LEU A 363 -12.23 0.63 15.61
C LEU A 363 -13.43 -0.30 15.79
N PHE A 364 -13.22 -1.60 15.63
CA PHE A 364 -14.30 -2.60 15.74
C PHE A 364 -14.84 -2.73 17.17
N ASP A 365 -14.05 -2.37 18.17
CA ASP A 365 -14.37 -2.43 19.59
C ASP A 365 -14.31 -1.06 20.28
N ARG A 366 -14.59 0.01 19.51
CA ARG A 366 -14.60 1.41 20.03
C ARG A 366 -15.54 1.59 21.23
N ASP A 367 -16.66 0.90 21.22
CA ASP A 367 -17.65 0.89 22.31
C ASP A 367 -17.09 0.35 23.62
N LYS A 368 -16.05 -0.48 23.59
CA LYS A 368 -15.34 -1.01 24.75
C LYS A 368 -14.25 -0.12 25.30
N LEU A 369 -13.97 1.05 24.70
CA LEU A 369 -12.88 1.93 25.14
C LEU A 369 -12.99 2.26 26.64
N ASN A 370 -14.16 2.65 27.10
CA ASN A 370 -14.37 2.99 28.52
C ASN A 370 -14.16 1.80 29.47
N PHE A 371 -14.45 0.59 29.00
CA PHE A 371 -14.17 -0.63 29.74
C PHE A 371 -12.66 -0.82 29.90
N TYR A 372 -11.88 -0.77 28.82
CA TYR A 372 -10.42 -0.91 28.86
C TYR A 372 -9.74 0.22 29.66
N VAL A 373 -10.23 1.45 29.54
CA VAL A 373 -9.71 2.59 30.33
C VAL A 373 -9.82 2.31 31.83
N LYS A 374 -10.95 1.81 32.30
CA LYS A 374 -11.16 1.47 33.72
C LYS A 374 -10.35 0.24 34.14
N GLU A 375 -10.38 -0.81 33.35
CA GLU A 375 -9.67 -2.07 33.62
C GLU A 375 -8.15 -1.86 33.75
N ARG A 376 -7.57 -1.09 32.81
CA ARG A 376 -6.14 -0.85 32.73
C ARG A 376 -5.68 0.43 33.44
N LYS A 377 -6.61 1.16 34.06
CA LYS A 377 -6.34 2.45 34.70
C LYS A 377 -5.61 3.42 33.76
N ALA A 378 -6.04 3.47 32.50
CA ALA A 378 -5.46 4.36 31.52
C ALA A 378 -5.74 5.82 31.88
N GLU A 379 -4.79 6.68 31.59
CA GLU A 379 -4.82 8.11 31.95
C GLU A 379 -5.01 8.96 30.68
N ILE A 380 -5.59 10.16 30.83
CA ILE A 380 -5.57 11.16 29.76
C ILE A 380 -4.16 11.76 29.73
N TYR A 381 -3.57 11.79 28.52
CA TYR A 381 -2.23 12.36 28.31
C TYR A 381 -2.30 13.76 27.73
N ASN A 382 -1.20 14.49 27.83
CA ASN A 382 -0.97 15.69 27.04
C ASN A 382 0.20 15.48 26.04
N ILE A 383 0.23 16.28 25.00
CA ILE A 383 1.20 16.09 23.88
C ILE A 383 2.66 16.29 24.33
N ARG A 384 2.90 17.10 25.36
CA ARG A 384 4.23 17.33 25.92
C ARG A 384 4.76 16.07 26.62
N GLU A 385 3.94 15.39 27.41
CA GLU A 385 4.30 14.11 28.04
C GLU A 385 4.66 13.07 26.99
N ILE A 386 3.91 12.98 25.91
CA ILE A 386 4.23 12.06 24.81
C ILE A 386 5.59 12.40 24.20
N SER A 387 5.88 13.69 23.98
CA SER A 387 7.19 14.13 23.50
C SER A 387 8.32 13.73 24.47
N GLU A 388 8.13 13.90 25.77
CA GLU A 388 9.10 13.53 26.82
C GLU A 388 9.33 12.00 26.85
N TYR A 389 8.27 11.19 26.76
CA TYR A 389 8.40 9.72 26.67
C TYR A 389 9.19 9.29 25.43
N ILE A 390 8.88 9.83 24.26
CA ILE A 390 9.61 9.53 23.02
C ILE A 390 11.08 9.90 23.17
N ARG A 391 11.40 11.08 23.71
CA ARG A 391 12.78 11.54 23.96
C ARG A 391 13.54 10.66 24.95
N SER A 392 12.84 10.06 25.89
CA SER A 392 13.44 9.11 26.84
C SER A 392 13.65 7.70 26.25
N GLY A 393 13.39 7.51 24.96
CA GLY A 393 13.60 6.23 24.25
C GLY A 393 12.42 5.27 24.32
N LYS A 394 11.22 5.78 24.69
CA LYS A 394 10.01 4.95 24.76
C LYS A 394 9.42 4.70 23.37
N ILE A 395 8.88 3.50 23.18
CA ILE A 395 8.21 3.05 21.96
C ILE A 395 6.71 3.10 22.20
N ILE A 396 5.99 3.84 21.36
CA ILE A 396 4.56 4.12 21.56
C ILE A 396 3.74 3.61 20.37
N GLY A 397 2.74 2.77 20.66
CA GLY A 397 1.69 2.42 19.71
C GLY A 397 0.61 3.51 19.67
N VAL A 398 0.14 3.89 18.48
CA VAL A 398 -0.88 4.93 18.29
C VAL A 398 -2.07 4.36 17.55
N VAL A 399 -3.27 4.54 18.14
CA VAL A 399 -4.56 4.11 17.59
C VAL A 399 -5.53 5.28 17.74
N ARG A 400 -5.76 6.02 16.65
CA ARG A 400 -6.61 7.23 16.66
C ARG A 400 -7.53 7.27 15.43
N GLY A 401 -8.76 7.75 15.61
CA GLY A 401 -9.72 7.90 14.52
C GLY A 401 -9.90 6.65 13.65
N ARG A 402 -10.30 6.85 12.41
CA ARG A 402 -10.41 5.78 11.41
C ARG A 402 -9.03 5.33 10.92
N SER A 403 -8.91 4.06 10.53
CA SER A 403 -7.65 3.54 10.02
C SER A 403 -7.31 4.09 8.63
N GLU A 404 -6.04 3.97 8.29
CA GLU A 404 -5.52 4.37 6.98
C GLU A 404 -6.07 3.49 5.85
N CYS A 405 -6.25 4.09 4.67
CA CYS A 405 -6.36 3.37 3.42
C CYS A 405 -4.99 3.09 2.83
N GLY A 406 -4.84 1.90 2.23
CA GLY A 406 -3.60 1.46 1.62
C GLY A 406 -2.64 0.75 2.59
N PRO A 407 -1.48 0.30 2.06
CA PRO A 407 -0.58 -0.59 2.77
C PRO A 407 0.36 0.12 3.76
N ARG A 408 0.29 1.44 3.89
CA ARG A 408 1.18 2.24 4.74
C ARG A 408 0.47 2.75 5.97
N ALA A 409 1.13 2.68 7.12
CA ALA A 409 0.67 3.37 8.32
C ALA A 409 1.02 4.85 8.21
N LEU A 410 0.00 5.71 8.19
CA LEU A 410 0.13 7.15 8.00
C LEU A 410 -0.03 7.93 9.31
N GLY A 411 -0.20 7.23 10.44
CA GLY A 411 -0.26 7.82 11.75
C GLY A 411 -1.39 7.29 12.65
N ASN A 412 -2.50 6.84 12.08
CA ASN A 412 -3.65 6.43 12.89
C ASN A 412 -3.55 5.00 13.43
N ARG A 413 -2.72 4.15 12.83
CA ARG A 413 -2.38 2.79 13.29
C ARG A 413 -0.87 2.61 13.18
N SER A 414 -0.14 3.35 14.01
CA SER A 414 1.32 3.48 13.91
C SER A 414 2.03 3.06 15.18
N ILE A 415 3.29 2.63 15.05
CA ILE A 415 4.26 2.58 16.14
C ILE A 415 5.28 3.67 15.87
N ILE A 416 5.54 4.51 16.87
CA ILE A 416 6.43 5.65 16.79
C ILE A 416 7.49 5.62 17.89
N CYS A 417 8.68 6.17 17.60
CA CYS A 417 9.74 6.40 18.57
C CYS A 417 10.74 7.44 18.05
N ASP A 418 11.74 7.79 18.87
CA ASP A 418 12.81 8.71 18.50
C ASP A 418 13.89 7.98 17.65
N PRO A 419 14.11 8.35 16.39
CA PRO A 419 15.14 7.74 15.55
C PRO A 419 16.57 8.11 15.94
N SER A 420 16.77 9.05 16.86
CA SER A 420 18.10 9.43 17.34
C SER A 420 18.62 8.49 18.44
N ILE A 421 17.79 7.61 18.97
CA ILE A 421 18.15 6.62 19.98
C ILE A 421 18.80 5.40 19.30
N LYS A 422 20.08 5.21 19.57
CA LYS A 422 20.88 4.15 18.96
C LYS A 422 20.34 2.76 19.30
N GLY A 423 20.23 1.89 18.28
CA GLY A 423 19.74 0.51 18.40
C GLY A 423 18.22 0.39 18.35
N MET A 424 17.49 1.47 18.19
CA MET A 424 16.01 1.46 18.14
C MET A 424 15.49 0.62 16.97
N LYS A 425 16.17 0.64 15.82
CA LYS A 425 15.82 -0.20 14.66
C LYS A 425 15.86 -1.68 15.00
N ASP A 426 16.89 -2.13 15.70
CA ASP A 426 17.04 -3.55 16.07
C ASP A 426 15.98 -3.94 17.09
N VAL A 427 15.77 -3.14 18.13
CA VAL A 427 14.69 -3.37 19.11
C VAL A 427 13.33 -3.50 18.42
N LEU A 428 13.00 -2.59 17.51
CA LEU A 428 11.73 -2.65 16.78
C LEU A 428 11.63 -3.89 15.88
N ASN A 429 12.68 -4.23 15.12
CA ASN A 429 12.64 -5.38 14.22
C ASN A 429 12.58 -6.70 14.96
N GLU A 430 13.39 -6.88 16.01
CA GLU A 430 13.52 -8.14 16.73
C GLU A 430 12.43 -8.34 17.80
N LYS A 431 12.15 -7.31 18.62
CA LYS A 431 11.34 -7.45 19.83
C LYS A 431 9.90 -6.97 19.70
N VAL A 432 9.59 -6.21 18.63
CA VAL A 432 8.22 -5.71 18.41
C VAL A 432 7.63 -6.27 17.12
N LYS A 433 8.38 -6.23 16.00
CA LYS A 433 7.90 -6.61 14.68
C LYS A 433 8.21 -8.05 14.30
N HIS A 434 9.22 -8.68 14.90
CA HIS A 434 9.70 -10.03 14.60
C HIS A 434 9.95 -10.25 13.10
N ARG A 435 10.71 -9.34 12.46
CA ARG A 435 10.91 -9.31 11.00
C ARG A 435 12.39 -9.16 10.62
N GLU A 436 12.68 -9.24 9.34
CA GLU A 436 14.02 -9.20 8.77
C GLU A 436 14.75 -7.88 9.12
N HIS A 437 16.01 -7.95 9.55
CA HIS A 437 16.84 -6.83 10.02
C HIS A 437 17.09 -5.75 8.95
N TYR A 438 17.12 -6.14 7.66
CA TYR A 438 17.40 -5.23 6.56
C TYR A 438 16.20 -4.32 6.21
N ARG A 439 15.00 -4.58 6.74
CA ARG A 439 13.81 -3.78 6.44
C ARG A 439 13.92 -2.39 7.07
N PRO A 440 13.78 -1.31 6.24
CA PRO A 440 13.87 0.05 6.75
C PRO A 440 12.59 0.49 7.47
N PHE A 441 12.75 1.54 8.29
CA PHE A 441 11.66 2.32 8.84
C PHE A 441 11.54 3.67 8.14
N ALA A 442 10.39 4.33 8.28
CA ALA A 442 10.12 5.60 7.64
C ALA A 442 10.24 6.75 8.64
N PRO A 443 10.92 7.86 8.29
CA PRO A 443 10.80 9.11 9.03
C PRO A 443 9.45 9.78 8.79
N MET A 444 8.90 10.40 9.85
CA MET A 444 7.83 11.36 9.80
C MET A 444 8.37 12.72 10.23
N VAL A 445 8.15 13.77 9.44
CA VAL A 445 8.75 15.09 9.63
C VAL A 445 7.77 16.19 9.21
N LEU A 446 7.88 17.38 9.79
CA LEU A 446 7.13 18.55 9.32
C LEU A 446 7.50 18.87 7.87
N GLN A 447 6.51 19.13 7.01
CA GLN A 447 6.73 19.35 5.58
C GLN A 447 7.70 20.50 5.32
N ASP A 448 7.54 21.62 6.00
CA ASP A 448 8.37 22.80 5.81
C ASP A 448 9.81 22.63 6.31
N GLU A 449 10.08 21.57 7.08
CA GLU A 449 11.40 21.26 7.62
C GLU A 449 12.06 20.04 6.96
N ALA A 450 11.38 19.38 6.04
CA ALA A 450 11.91 18.16 5.41
C ALA A 450 13.26 18.39 4.73
N ASN A 451 13.46 19.56 4.10
CA ASN A 451 14.74 19.94 3.48
C ASN A 451 15.90 20.10 4.48
N GLU A 452 15.64 20.37 5.75
CA GLU A 452 16.67 20.45 6.77
C GLU A 452 17.37 19.10 7.01
N TYR A 453 16.60 18.01 6.97
CA TYR A 453 17.08 16.66 7.31
C TYR A 453 17.35 15.78 6.10
N PHE A 454 16.64 16.00 5.00
CA PHE A 454 16.67 15.20 3.79
C PHE A 454 17.01 16.07 2.56
N ASN A 455 17.53 15.46 1.51
CA ASN A 455 17.71 16.14 0.23
C ASN A 455 16.36 16.20 -0.52
N TRP A 456 15.41 16.92 0.08
CA TRP A 456 14.02 17.02 -0.35
C TRP A 456 13.62 18.50 -0.50
N ASP A 457 12.80 18.79 -1.50
CA ASP A 457 12.39 20.16 -1.86
C ASP A 457 11.16 20.68 -1.08
N ASN A 458 10.84 20.07 0.06
CA ASN A 458 9.63 20.33 0.86
C ASN A 458 8.30 20.12 0.12
N SER A 459 8.31 19.46 -1.05
CA SER A 459 7.08 19.05 -1.71
C SER A 459 6.29 18.06 -0.85
N PRO A 460 4.95 18.02 -0.96
CA PRO A 460 4.15 17.07 -0.19
C PRO A 460 4.53 15.61 -0.46
N ALA A 461 4.75 14.85 0.62
CA ALA A 461 4.99 13.40 0.58
C ALA A 461 4.23 12.70 1.74
N PRO A 462 2.91 12.92 1.90
CA PRO A 462 2.17 12.43 3.07
C PRO A 462 1.98 10.90 3.08
N HIS A 463 2.16 10.22 1.94
CA HIS A 463 1.80 8.81 1.75
C HIS A 463 3.00 7.85 1.83
N MET A 464 4.19 8.30 2.26
CA MET A 464 5.42 7.47 2.26
C MET A 464 5.77 6.91 0.88
N SER A 465 5.55 7.66 -0.19
CA SER A 465 5.66 7.20 -1.58
C SER A 465 6.97 7.58 -2.27
N PHE A 466 7.86 8.28 -1.57
CA PHE A 466 9.15 8.72 -2.08
C PHE A 466 10.27 8.40 -1.11
N SER A 467 11.49 8.24 -1.65
CA SER A 467 12.73 8.15 -0.88
C SER A 467 13.56 9.41 -1.07
N SER A 468 14.39 9.73 -0.11
CA SER A 468 15.32 10.85 -0.20
C SER A 468 16.60 10.56 0.58
N LEU A 469 17.73 11.08 0.10
CA LEU A 469 19.00 11.00 0.82
C LEU A 469 18.90 11.75 2.14
N VAL A 470 19.37 11.14 3.21
CA VAL A 470 19.56 11.79 4.50
C VAL A 470 20.78 12.73 4.38
N ARG A 471 20.64 13.96 4.84
CA ARG A 471 21.79 14.91 4.80
C ARG A 471 22.91 14.44 5.73
N SER A 472 24.16 14.50 5.24
CA SER A 472 25.33 13.96 5.92
C SER A 472 25.50 14.47 7.36
N LYS A 473 25.15 15.74 7.63
CA LYS A 473 25.20 16.32 8.99
C LYS A 473 24.25 15.65 9.99
N TYR A 474 23.27 14.87 9.52
CA TYR A 474 22.30 14.14 10.34
C TYR A 474 22.43 12.62 10.23
N SER A 475 23.37 12.09 9.45
CA SER A 475 23.52 10.65 9.19
C SER A 475 23.62 9.83 10.47
N ASP A 476 24.37 10.29 11.47
CA ASP A 476 24.51 9.60 12.75
C ASP A 476 23.24 9.67 13.61
N LYS A 477 22.58 10.84 13.63
CA LYS A 477 21.37 11.06 14.45
C LYS A 477 20.13 10.39 13.87
N LEU A 478 20.09 10.16 12.56
CA LEU A 478 18.97 9.57 11.85
C LEU A 478 19.28 8.15 11.32
N LYS A 479 20.33 7.53 11.85
CA LYS A 479 20.79 6.20 11.41
C LYS A 479 19.70 5.14 11.49
N GLU A 480 18.84 5.21 12.49
CA GLU A 480 17.79 4.20 12.74
C GLU A 480 16.64 4.22 11.71
N ILE A 481 16.51 5.32 10.95
CA ILE A 481 15.55 5.45 9.82
C ILE A 481 16.26 5.54 8.47
N THR A 482 17.57 5.50 8.45
CA THR A 482 18.37 5.55 7.25
C THR A 482 18.61 4.12 6.74
N HIS A 483 18.34 3.90 5.47
CA HIS A 483 18.63 2.67 4.79
C HIS A 483 20.13 2.58 4.45
N PHE A 484 20.64 1.39 4.06
CA PHE A 484 22.07 1.18 3.81
C PHE A 484 22.61 2.07 2.68
N ASP A 485 21.79 2.40 1.69
CA ASP A 485 22.10 3.31 0.58
C ASP A 485 22.02 4.81 0.96
N SER A 486 21.95 5.12 2.26
CA SER A 486 21.80 6.47 2.81
C SER A 486 20.48 7.17 2.50
N THR A 487 19.49 6.45 1.98
CA THR A 487 18.15 6.99 1.75
C THR A 487 17.20 6.73 2.93
N ALA A 488 16.08 7.46 2.96
CA ALA A 488 14.97 7.24 3.86
C ALA A 488 13.64 7.45 3.10
N ARG A 489 12.63 6.61 3.41
CA ARG A 489 11.29 6.74 2.85
C ARG A 489 10.49 7.75 3.65
N ILE A 490 10.48 8.99 3.18
CA ILE A 490 9.94 10.14 3.92
C ILE A 490 8.39 10.13 3.98
N GLN A 491 7.88 10.62 5.12
CA GLN A 491 6.51 11.06 5.29
C GLN A 491 6.51 12.51 5.78
N THR A 492 5.91 13.42 5.01
CA THR A 492 5.73 14.82 5.42
C THR A 492 4.38 15.01 6.09
N ILE A 493 4.33 15.90 7.09
CA ILE A 493 3.14 16.24 7.87
C ILE A 493 2.91 17.74 7.86
N THR A 494 1.68 18.14 7.56
CA THR A 494 1.15 19.48 7.77
C THR A 494 0.05 19.44 8.84
N LEU A 495 -0.39 20.61 9.30
CA LEU A 495 -1.55 20.71 10.19
C LEU A 495 -2.82 20.09 9.57
N HIS A 496 -2.98 20.22 8.26
CA HIS A 496 -4.12 19.66 7.53
C HIS A 496 -4.04 18.12 7.43
N ASP A 497 -2.82 17.58 7.28
CA ASP A 497 -2.63 16.13 7.12
C ASP A 497 -2.98 15.35 8.39
N ASN A 498 -2.40 15.77 9.51
CA ASN A 498 -2.67 15.18 10.82
C ASN A 498 -2.31 16.17 11.94
N PRO A 499 -3.30 16.87 12.53
CA PRO A 499 -3.07 17.86 13.58
C PRO A 499 -2.30 17.31 14.78
N TRP A 500 -2.59 16.07 15.20
CA TRP A 500 -1.95 15.47 16.37
C TRP A 500 -0.43 15.32 16.17
N TYR A 501 0.00 14.77 15.03
CA TYR A 501 1.43 14.66 14.72
C TYR A 501 2.09 16.01 14.44
N PHE A 502 1.36 16.94 13.85
CA PHE A 502 1.87 18.31 13.68
C PHE A 502 2.23 18.94 15.01
N TYR A 503 1.34 18.86 15.99
CA TYR A 503 1.63 19.41 17.35
C TYR A 503 2.71 18.60 18.07
N LEU A 504 2.74 17.29 17.97
CA LEU A 504 3.77 16.45 18.58
C LEU A 504 5.17 16.77 18.02
N LEU A 505 5.32 16.89 16.71
CA LEU A 505 6.60 17.25 16.09
C LEU A 505 7.05 18.67 16.49
N ASN A 506 6.13 19.63 16.59
CA ASN A 506 6.45 20.97 17.08
C ASN A 506 6.84 20.97 18.57
N GLU A 507 6.24 20.12 19.39
CA GLU A 507 6.67 19.96 20.78
C GLU A 507 8.06 19.33 20.87
N MET A 508 8.32 18.29 20.07
CA MET A 508 9.64 17.65 19.98
C MET A 508 10.74 18.62 19.51
N LYS A 509 10.41 19.57 18.63
CA LYS A 509 11.35 20.60 18.14
C LYS A 509 11.96 21.43 19.27
N LYS A 510 11.26 21.62 20.37
CA LYS A 510 11.76 22.40 21.52
C LYS A 510 12.93 21.71 22.25
N THR A 511 13.06 20.40 22.12
CA THR A 511 14.02 19.59 22.89
C THR A 511 15.02 18.81 22.02
N GLY A 512 14.84 18.79 20.67
CA GLY A 512 15.71 18.04 19.77
C GLY A 512 15.18 18.00 18.34
N LEU A 513 15.47 16.92 17.60
CA LEU A 513 15.07 16.77 16.21
C LEU A 513 13.57 16.49 16.10
N PRO A 514 12.76 17.27 15.36
CA PRO A 514 11.35 16.99 15.12
C PRO A 514 11.19 15.93 14.02
N VAL A 515 11.75 14.76 14.23
CA VAL A 515 11.65 13.61 13.36
C VAL A 515 11.24 12.41 14.19
N LEU A 516 10.21 11.70 13.75
CA LEU A 516 9.76 10.44 14.33
C LEU A 516 10.12 9.28 13.41
N LEU A 517 10.48 8.15 13.97
CA LEU A 517 10.39 6.87 13.27
C LEU A 517 8.92 6.44 13.29
N ASN A 518 8.37 6.10 12.11
CA ASN A 518 7.00 5.62 11.94
C ASN A 518 6.98 4.24 11.25
N THR A 519 6.22 3.33 11.82
CA THR A 519 5.95 2.01 11.22
C THR A 519 4.53 1.55 11.54
N SER A 520 4.01 0.61 10.74
CA SER A 520 2.65 0.06 10.91
C SER A 520 2.45 -0.60 12.27
N PHE A 521 1.28 -0.41 12.88
CA PHE A 521 0.93 -1.10 14.12
C PHE A 521 0.35 -2.48 13.78
N ASN A 522 1.23 -3.45 13.68
CA ASN A 522 0.95 -4.87 13.48
C ASN A 522 2.16 -5.70 13.89
N ILE A 523 1.98 -7.00 14.03
CA ILE A 523 3.04 -8.00 14.17
C ILE A 523 3.25 -8.76 12.86
N LEU A 524 4.32 -9.54 12.77
CA LEU A 524 4.65 -10.31 11.57
C LEU A 524 3.46 -11.14 11.05
N GLY A 525 3.21 -11.03 9.74
CA GLY A 525 2.21 -11.85 9.04
C GLY A 525 0.76 -11.37 9.21
N LYS A 526 0.50 -10.38 10.08
CA LYS A 526 -0.84 -9.81 10.28
C LYS A 526 -1.00 -8.48 9.53
N PRO A 527 -2.22 -8.12 9.11
CA PRO A 527 -2.51 -6.77 8.64
C PRO A 527 -2.34 -5.73 9.76
N ILE A 528 -2.45 -4.46 9.41
CA ILE A 528 -2.53 -3.37 10.40
C ILE A 528 -3.75 -3.63 11.28
N LEU A 529 -3.57 -3.53 12.61
CA LEU A 529 -4.63 -3.84 13.58
C LEU A 529 -5.80 -2.84 13.51
N ASN A 530 -6.98 -3.28 13.93
CA ASN A 530 -8.15 -2.41 14.00
C ASN A 530 -9.05 -2.65 15.22
N THR A 531 -8.48 -3.20 16.31
CA THR A 531 -9.13 -3.32 17.62
C THR A 531 -8.24 -2.78 18.74
N ILE A 532 -8.87 -2.30 19.80
CA ILE A 532 -8.16 -1.92 21.04
C ILE A 532 -7.52 -3.17 21.66
N GLU A 533 -8.24 -4.28 21.66
CA GLU A 533 -7.77 -5.56 22.17
C GLU A 533 -6.46 -6.01 21.52
N ASP A 534 -6.38 -5.96 20.17
CA ASP A 534 -5.15 -6.31 19.46
C ASP A 534 -3.99 -5.36 19.83
N ALA A 535 -4.27 -4.06 20.01
CA ALA A 535 -3.26 -3.08 20.41
C ALA A 535 -2.72 -3.34 21.82
N LEU A 536 -3.61 -3.66 22.77
CA LEU A 536 -3.22 -4.03 24.13
C LEU A 536 -2.49 -5.36 24.19
N ASN A 537 -2.88 -6.33 23.36
CA ASN A 537 -2.15 -7.58 23.22
C ASN A 537 -0.70 -7.39 22.74
N VAL A 538 -0.47 -6.46 21.81
CA VAL A 538 0.89 -6.12 21.38
C VAL A 538 1.65 -5.43 22.51
N LEU A 539 1.03 -4.53 23.28
CA LEU A 539 1.63 -3.90 24.46
C LEU A 539 2.10 -4.95 25.47
N ASP A 540 1.24 -5.90 25.82
CA ASP A 540 1.52 -6.90 26.86
C ASP A 540 2.61 -7.90 26.44
N ASN A 541 2.71 -8.22 25.15
CA ASN A 541 3.55 -9.33 24.64
C ASN A 541 4.80 -8.89 23.88
N THR A 542 5.12 -7.59 23.80
CA THR A 542 6.31 -7.08 23.10
C THR A 542 7.04 -6.03 23.95
N GLU A 543 8.14 -5.48 23.45
CA GLU A 543 8.87 -4.36 24.08
C GLU A 543 8.23 -2.99 23.81
N LEU A 544 6.93 -2.94 23.49
CA LEU A 544 6.18 -1.70 23.42
C LEU A 544 5.98 -1.13 24.84
N ASP A 545 6.24 0.16 25.04
CA ASP A 545 6.14 0.78 26.38
C ASP A 545 4.74 1.31 26.67
N TYR A 546 4.12 1.90 25.66
CA TYR A 546 2.80 2.54 25.77
C TYR A 546 1.94 2.29 24.52
N VAL A 547 0.63 2.33 24.74
CA VAL A 547 -0.35 2.44 23.66
C VAL A 547 -1.25 3.63 23.89
N ILE A 548 -1.36 4.50 22.90
CA ILE A 548 -2.33 5.58 22.86
C ILE A 548 -3.56 5.08 22.11
N VAL A 549 -4.73 5.14 22.75
CA VAL A 549 -6.03 4.95 22.08
C VAL A 549 -6.84 6.22 22.29
N GLU A 550 -7.10 6.93 21.21
CA GLU A 550 -7.72 8.27 21.23
C GLU A 550 -7.00 9.20 22.20
N ASP A 551 -7.63 9.62 23.27
CA ASP A 551 -7.09 10.56 24.26
C ASP A 551 -6.50 9.87 25.51
N TYR A 552 -6.43 8.55 25.50
CA TYR A 552 -5.95 7.77 26.64
C TYR A 552 -4.62 7.09 26.34
N ILE A 553 -3.75 7.05 27.35
CA ILE A 553 -2.48 6.31 27.32
C ILE A 553 -2.57 5.08 28.23
N PHE A 554 -2.26 3.93 27.67
CA PHE A 554 -2.19 2.64 28.34
C PHE A 554 -0.73 2.28 28.60
N LYS A 555 -0.46 1.76 29.81
CA LYS A 555 0.85 1.28 30.26
C LYS A 555 0.80 -0.24 30.44
N LYS A 556 1.96 -0.90 30.39
CA LYS A 556 2.07 -2.29 30.87
C LYS A 556 1.63 -2.42 32.30
#